data_69b1857103850e65715b374054f7aedb
#
_entry.id   69b1857103850e65715b374054f7aedb
#
_cell.length_a   1.000
_cell.length_b   1.000
_cell.length_c   1.000
_cell.angle_alpha   90.00
_cell.angle_beta   90.00
_cell.angle_gamma   90.00
#
_symmetry.space_group_name_H-M   'P 1'
#
loop_
_entity.id
_entity.type
_entity.pdbx_description
1 polymer ?
#
loop_
_entity_poly.entity_id
_entity_poly.type
_entity_poly.pdbx_seq_one_letter_code
_entity_poly.pdbx_strand_id
1 'polypeptide(L)'
;LLGGLGFAVAIVLMAMGQGSLQLVDVVNTGALLPLMCLSLAGLTKSAQLPFSTWLLGAMVAPTPSSALLHSATMVKAGVYLLIRISPALSGNLVGLIVSSIGGLTFIMASMMAIAQNDAKKVLAFSTISNLGLIVACSGIGVEETVWAAIFLMVFHAVSKSMLFQSVGATENTLGSRDIEDMHGLIIRVPRLAYIMGIGIAGMYLAPFGMLISKWVALKAFVDSGNVILVLCIAYGSATTMFYWTKWLSKLLCRHIPRDTVKDVTRKDEYLSMLFHAGVMLLLCLLLPLVARWLVNPIVRQLFGNATDVLSMSVLTTMAIMLVSIFVVPVAMFFISRRSHTELVPIYMNGINEGDNRFFTNSYGGKEHLYLSNWYLRFEFGRRHLRIPSIIIAAAVLVIGFCLVVGGVSW
;
A
#
# COMPACT_ATOMS: atom_id res chain seq x y z
N LEU A 1 -8.14 14.15 -17.06
CA LEU A 1 -8.29 14.49 -18.48
C LEU A 1 -7.49 13.52 -19.36
N LEU A 2 -6.16 13.38 -19.15
CA LEU A 2 -5.26 12.56 -19.99
C LEU A 2 -5.70 11.08 -20.06
N GLY A 3 -6.05 10.48 -18.91
CA GLY A 3 -6.52 9.08 -18.88
C GLY A 3 -7.85 8.86 -19.59
N GLY A 4 -8.77 9.83 -19.49
CA GLY A 4 -10.03 9.77 -20.24
C GLY A 4 -9.81 9.90 -21.75
N LEU A 5 -8.87 10.75 -22.16
CA LEU A 5 -8.48 10.90 -23.55
C LEU A 5 -7.82 9.60 -24.08
N GLY A 6 -6.89 9.01 -23.32
CA GLY A 6 -6.30 7.71 -23.68
C GLY A 6 -7.35 6.60 -23.84
N PHE A 7 -8.33 6.55 -22.94
CA PHE A 7 -9.44 5.60 -23.05
C PHE A 7 -10.30 5.84 -24.28
N ALA A 8 -10.64 7.09 -24.59
CA ALA A 8 -11.41 7.43 -25.79
C ALA A 8 -10.65 7.11 -27.09
N VAL A 9 -9.36 7.41 -27.15
CA VAL A 9 -8.51 7.06 -28.30
C VAL A 9 -8.44 5.54 -28.47
N ALA A 10 -8.31 4.78 -27.39
CA ALA A 10 -8.33 3.31 -27.43
C ALA A 10 -9.64 2.80 -28.08
N ILE A 11 -10.80 3.34 -27.67
CA ILE A 11 -12.11 2.97 -28.23
C ILE A 11 -12.14 3.22 -29.74
N VAL A 12 -11.68 4.40 -30.20
CA VAL A 12 -11.64 4.74 -31.64
C VAL A 12 -10.73 3.79 -32.41
N LEU A 13 -9.53 3.50 -31.89
CA LEU A 13 -8.59 2.58 -32.52
C LEU A 13 -9.14 1.15 -32.61
N MET A 14 -9.84 0.69 -31.59
CA MET A 14 -10.51 -0.62 -31.57
C MET A 14 -11.63 -0.68 -32.62
N ALA A 15 -12.48 0.36 -32.67
CA ALA A 15 -13.56 0.44 -33.64
C ALA A 15 -13.05 0.45 -35.08
N MET A 16 -11.98 1.21 -35.36
CA MET A 16 -11.41 1.33 -36.71
C MET A 16 -10.61 0.09 -37.11
N GLY A 17 -9.88 -0.54 -36.20
CA GLY A 17 -8.98 -1.66 -36.50
C GLY A 17 -9.64 -3.05 -36.44
N GLN A 18 -10.61 -3.24 -35.54
CA GLN A 18 -11.17 -4.55 -35.25
C GLN A 18 -12.69 -4.64 -35.50
N GLY A 19 -13.36 -3.49 -35.70
CA GLY A 19 -14.82 -3.43 -35.85
C GLY A 19 -15.59 -3.84 -34.59
N SER A 20 -14.90 -4.06 -33.47
CA SER A 20 -15.44 -4.48 -32.18
C SER A 20 -14.98 -3.57 -31.06
N LEU A 21 -15.85 -3.37 -30.07
CA LEU A 21 -15.57 -2.62 -28.84
C LEU A 21 -15.38 -3.54 -27.62
N GLN A 22 -15.32 -4.83 -27.83
CA GLN A 22 -15.15 -5.77 -26.73
C GLN A 22 -13.68 -5.83 -26.27
N LEU A 23 -13.46 -5.71 -24.97
CA LEU A 23 -12.12 -5.78 -24.40
C LEU A 23 -11.42 -7.12 -24.67
N VAL A 24 -12.18 -8.20 -24.80
CA VAL A 24 -11.69 -9.53 -25.14
C VAL A 24 -10.99 -9.55 -26.50
N ASP A 25 -11.50 -8.80 -27.47
CA ASP A 25 -10.90 -8.75 -28.81
C ASP A 25 -9.56 -8.04 -28.82
N VAL A 26 -9.38 -7.01 -27.97
CA VAL A 26 -8.08 -6.36 -27.76
C VAL A 26 -7.09 -7.32 -27.13
N VAL A 27 -7.56 -8.11 -26.17
CA VAL A 27 -6.72 -9.12 -25.50
C VAL A 27 -6.29 -10.19 -26.50
N ASN A 28 -7.19 -10.64 -27.35
CA ASN A 28 -6.91 -11.70 -28.35
C ASN A 28 -6.00 -11.25 -29.49
N THR A 29 -6.15 -9.99 -29.94
CA THR A 29 -5.36 -9.44 -31.06
C THR A 29 -3.99 -8.92 -30.62
N GLY A 30 -3.83 -8.53 -29.36
CA GLY A 30 -2.59 -7.98 -28.82
C GLY A 30 -2.14 -6.67 -29.49
N ALA A 31 -3.05 -5.90 -30.09
CA ALA A 31 -2.72 -4.66 -30.77
C ALA A 31 -2.07 -3.65 -29.82
N LEU A 32 -0.79 -3.34 -30.06
CA LEU A 32 0.04 -2.58 -29.12
C LEU A 32 -0.47 -1.17 -28.82
N LEU A 33 -0.95 -0.45 -29.84
CA LEU A 33 -1.35 0.96 -29.67
C LEU A 33 -2.65 1.10 -28.84
N PRO A 34 -3.76 0.39 -29.13
CA PRO A 34 -4.93 0.37 -28.24
C PRO A 34 -4.58 -0.08 -26.83
N LEU A 35 -3.72 -1.12 -26.71
CA LEU A 35 -3.27 -1.65 -25.42
C LEU A 35 -2.48 -0.61 -24.62
N MET A 36 -1.59 0.17 -25.26
CA MET A 36 -0.86 1.26 -24.64
C MET A 36 -1.79 2.39 -24.17
N CYS A 37 -2.80 2.76 -24.98
CA CYS A 37 -3.78 3.78 -24.63
C CYS A 37 -4.65 3.35 -23.43
N LEU A 38 -5.11 2.09 -23.39
CA LEU A 38 -5.82 1.52 -22.23
C LEU A 38 -4.93 1.47 -21.00
N SER A 39 -3.68 1.10 -21.17
CA SER A 39 -2.70 1.06 -20.08
C SER A 39 -2.46 2.45 -19.50
N LEU A 40 -2.32 3.48 -20.34
CA LEU A 40 -2.20 4.87 -19.91
C LEU A 40 -3.44 5.33 -19.11
N ALA A 41 -4.64 4.96 -19.55
CA ALA A 41 -5.87 5.23 -18.81
C ALA A 41 -5.87 4.56 -17.42
N GLY A 42 -5.45 3.29 -17.34
CA GLY A 42 -5.29 2.55 -16.08
C GLY A 42 -4.26 3.17 -15.14
N LEU A 43 -3.08 3.55 -15.65
CA LEU A 43 -2.01 4.19 -14.89
C LEU A 43 -2.42 5.55 -14.30
N THR A 44 -3.09 6.39 -15.09
CA THR A 44 -3.57 7.69 -14.62
C THR A 44 -4.63 7.56 -13.54
N LYS A 45 -5.58 6.62 -13.70
CA LYS A 45 -6.67 6.40 -12.76
C LYS A 45 -6.18 5.77 -11.46
N SER A 46 -5.16 4.93 -11.50
CA SER A 46 -4.53 4.31 -10.33
C SER A 46 -3.43 5.16 -9.68
N ALA A 47 -3.34 6.44 -10.04
CA ALA A 47 -2.39 7.40 -9.47
C ALA A 47 -0.92 6.95 -9.54
N GLN A 48 -0.53 6.27 -10.62
CA GLN A 48 0.87 5.88 -10.82
C GLN A 48 1.74 7.10 -11.19
N LEU A 49 3.03 7.01 -10.95
CA LEU A 49 3.97 8.02 -11.45
C LEU A 49 3.93 8.05 -12.99
N PRO A 50 3.93 9.25 -13.59
CA PRO A 50 4.03 10.60 -13.03
C PRO A 50 2.70 11.19 -12.52
N PHE A 51 1.57 10.50 -12.62
CA PHE A 51 0.21 11.01 -12.43
C PHE A 51 -0.28 10.97 -10.96
N SER A 52 0.60 10.79 -9.98
CA SER A 52 0.23 10.60 -8.56
C SER A 52 -0.23 11.87 -7.82
N THR A 53 -0.06 13.06 -8.41
CA THR A 53 -0.27 14.35 -7.75
C THR A 53 -1.73 14.60 -7.36
N TRP A 54 -2.68 14.16 -8.16
CA TRP A 54 -4.10 14.35 -7.89
C TRP A 54 -4.57 13.61 -6.63
N LEU A 55 -4.03 12.41 -6.36
CA LEU A 55 -4.37 11.64 -5.17
C LEU A 55 -3.93 12.36 -3.90
N LEU A 56 -2.72 12.93 -3.91
CA LEU A 56 -2.19 13.70 -2.79
C LEU A 56 -2.98 14.99 -2.56
N GLY A 57 -3.42 15.66 -3.61
CA GLY A 57 -4.29 16.83 -3.54
C GLY A 57 -5.67 16.51 -2.97
N ALA A 58 -6.18 15.31 -3.22
CA ALA A 58 -7.48 14.85 -2.71
C ALA A 58 -7.51 14.58 -1.19
N MET A 59 -6.35 14.56 -0.50
CA MET A 59 -6.28 14.34 0.96
C MET A 59 -6.84 15.51 1.80
N VAL A 60 -7.23 16.60 1.18
CA VAL A 60 -7.96 17.71 1.83
C VAL A 60 -9.42 17.31 2.12
N ALA A 61 -9.97 16.36 1.37
CA ALA A 61 -11.34 15.88 1.53
C ALA A 61 -11.59 15.26 2.93
N PRO A 62 -12.85 15.26 3.41
CA PRO A 62 -13.24 14.58 4.64
C PRO A 62 -12.82 13.12 4.63
N THR A 63 -12.43 12.60 5.80
CA THR A 63 -11.83 11.26 5.93
C THR A 63 -12.73 10.12 5.46
N PRO A 64 -14.06 10.11 5.67
CA PRO A 64 -14.95 9.07 5.14
C PRO A 64 -14.94 8.98 3.61
N SER A 65 -14.94 10.14 2.93
CA SER A 65 -14.84 10.19 1.46
C SER A 65 -13.48 9.65 0.98
N SER A 66 -12.39 9.99 1.68
CA SER A 66 -11.06 9.48 1.39
C SER A 66 -10.99 7.96 1.61
N ALA A 67 -11.65 7.43 2.65
CA ALA A 67 -11.73 6.00 2.92
C ALA A 67 -12.38 5.24 1.75
N LEU A 68 -13.49 5.72 1.21
CA LEU A 68 -14.18 5.08 0.10
C LEU A 68 -13.38 5.19 -1.21
N LEU A 69 -12.97 6.40 -1.59
CA LEU A 69 -12.38 6.69 -2.90
C LEU A 69 -10.97 6.07 -3.07
N HIS A 70 -10.17 6.08 -2.00
CA HIS A 70 -8.76 5.69 -2.07
C HIS A 70 -8.48 4.26 -1.59
N SER A 71 -9.45 3.62 -0.92
CA SER A 71 -9.28 2.21 -0.52
C SER A 71 -9.93 1.24 -1.49
N ALA A 72 -11.18 1.48 -1.94
CA ALA A 72 -11.97 0.45 -2.59
C ALA A 72 -12.44 0.78 -4.01
N THR A 73 -12.61 2.07 -4.38
CA THR A 73 -13.35 2.42 -5.60
C THR A 73 -12.48 3.06 -6.69
N MET A 74 -12.25 4.35 -6.64
CA MET A 74 -11.71 5.14 -7.75
C MET A 74 -10.34 4.66 -8.24
N VAL A 75 -9.40 4.44 -7.32
CA VAL A 75 -8.04 4.00 -7.67
C VAL A 75 -8.00 2.53 -8.10
N LYS A 76 -8.98 1.73 -7.65
CA LYS A 76 -9.08 0.31 -8.01
C LYS A 76 -9.61 0.10 -9.43
N ALA A 77 -10.42 1.01 -9.94
CA ALA A 77 -10.90 0.94 -11.32
C ALA A 77 -9.73 0.92 -12.33
N GLY A 78 -8.65 1.69 -12.07
CA GLY A 78 -7.47 1.69 -12.94
C GLY A 78 -6.71 0.37 -12.90
N VAL A 79 -6.42 -0.17 -11.72
CA VAL A 79 -5.73 -1.47 -11.61
C VAL A 79 -6.61 -2.64 -12.06
N TYR A 80 -7.93 -2.56 -11.88
CA TYR A 80 -8.86 -3.54 -12.42
C TYR A 80 -8.78 -3.61 -13.95
N LEU A 81 -8.75 -2.46 -14.63
CA LEU A 81 -8.56 -2.42 -16.08
C LEU A 81 -7.24 -3.09 -16.47
N LEU A 82 -6.14 -2.78 -15.78
CA LEU A 82 -4.84 -3.39 -16.06
C LEU A 82 -4.82 -4.91 -15.81
N ILE A 83 -5.48 -5.40 -14.76
CA ILE A 83 -5.66 -6.83 -14.51
C ILE A 83 -6.46 -7.49 -15.64
N ARG A 84 -7.50 -6.84 -16.16
CA ARG A 84 -8.33 -7.37 -17.23
C ARG A 84 -7.60 -7.50 -18.58
N ILE A 85 -6.66 -6.61 -18.87
CA ILE A 85 -5.84 -6.63 -20.08
C ILE A 85 -4.50 -7.35 -19.88
N SER A 86 -4.19 -7.83 -18.68
CA SER A 86 -2.89 -8.41 -18.35
C SER A 86 -2.46 -9.59 -19.24
N PRO A 87 -3.35 -10.50 -19.73
CA PRO A 87 -2.91 -11.55 -20.64
C PRO A 87 -2.30 -11.01 -21.93
N ALA A 88 -2.82 -9.87 -22.42
CA ALA A 88 -2.27 -9.21 -23.61
C ALA A 88 -0.99 -8.40 -23.31
N LEU A 89 -0.66 -8.12 -22.05
CA LEU A 89 0.57 -7.43 -21.66
C LEU A 89 1.76 -8.38 -21.57
N SER A 90 1.51 -9.67 -21.45
CA SER A 90 2.57 -10.66 -21.26
C SER A 90 3.53 -10.71 -22.46
N GLY A 91 4.84 -10.58 -22.17
CA GLY A 91 5.90 -10.74 -23.16
C GLY A 91 6.00 -9.66 -24.23
N ASN A 92 5.34 -8.50 -24.06
CA ASN A 92 5.41 -7.43 -25.03
C ASN A 92 5.91 -6.09 -24.43
N LEU A 93 6.24 -5.14 -25.33
CA LEU A 93 6.78 -3.84 -24.95
C LEU A 93 5.84 -3.04 -23.99
N VAL A 94 4.53 -3.10 -24.21
CA VAL A 94 3.57 -2.40 -23.35
C VAL A 94 3.57 -2.97 -21.94
N GLY A 95 3.63 -4.30 -21.81
CA GLY A 95 3.76 -4.97 -20.51
C GLY A 95 5.05 -4.59 -19.78
N LEU A 96 6.18 -4.50 -20.51
CA LEU A 96 7.44 -4.03 -19.94
C LEU A 96 7.34 -2.59 -19.40
N ILE A 97 6.71 -1.68 -20.16
CA ILE A 97 6.50 -0.29 -19.73
C ILE A 97 5.61 -0.24 -18.49
N VAL A 98 4.47 -0.94 -18.49
CA VAL A 98 3.52 -0.99 -17.37
C VAL A 98 4.17 -1.56 -16.12
N SER A 99 4.88 -2.68 -16.25
CA SER A 99 5.56 -3.30 -15.11
C SER A 99 6.68 -2.45 -14.54
N SER A 100 7.46 -1.78 -15.39
CA SER A 100 8.53 -0.86 -14.98
C SER A 100 7.98 0.36 -14.24
N ILE A 101 6.91 0.98 -14.75
CA ILE A 101 6.24 2.11 -14.08
C ILE A 101 5.65 1.67 -12.74
N GLY A 102 5.03 0.48 -12.70
CA GLY A 102 4.51 -0.09 -11.47
C GLY A 102 5.59 -0.32 -10.41
N GLY A 103 6.69 -0.97 -10.78
CA GLY A 103 7.84 -1.21 -9.90
C GLY A 103 8.50 0.07 -9.41
N LEU A 104 8.74 1.04 -10.30
CA LEU A 104 9.27 2.37 -9.95
C LEU A 104 8.33 3.09 -8.99
N THR A 105 7.02 3.08 -9.25
CA THR A 105 6.03 3.71 -8.38
C THR A 105 6.01 3.05 -7.01
N PHE A 106 6.10 1.72 -6.95
CA PHE A 106 6.11 0.97 -5.69
C PHE A 106 7.26 1.41 -4.78
N ILE A 107 8.50 1.40 -5.27
CA ILE A 107 9.68 1.75 -4.48
C ILE A 107 9.70 3.25 -4.13
N MET A 108 9.48 4.14 -5.10
CA MET A 108 9.59 5.57 -4.89
C MET A 108 8.50 6.11 -3.96
N ALA A 109 7.25 5.66 -4.12
CA ALA A 109 6.17 6.09 -3.25
C ALA A 109 6.33 5.53 -1.82
N SER A 110 6.87 4.33 -1.64
CA SER A 110 7.15 3.78 -0.31
C SER A 110 8.24 4.57 0.43
N MET A 111 9.29 5.00 -0.27
CA MET A 111 10.31 5.90 0.29
C MET A 111 9.73 7.28 0.64
N MET A 112 8.90 7.85 -0.24
CA MET A 112 8.23 9.13 0.04
C MET A 112 7.28 9.05 1.24
N ALA A 113 6.69 7.88 1.54
CA ALA A 113 5.87 7.67 2.73
C ALA A 113 6.67 7.81 4.02
N ILE A 114 7.96 7.44 4.04
CA ILE A 114 8.86 7.62 5.18
C ILE A 114 8.98 9.11 5.55
N ALA A 115 9.06 9.99 4.54
CA ALA A 115 9.25 11.42 4.72
C ALA A 115 7.99 12.17 5.19
N GLN A 116 6.86 11.49 5.41
CA GLN A 116 5.62 12.11 5.85
C GLN A 116 5.41 11.95 7.35
N ASN A 117 4.94 13.04 7.99
CA ASN A 117 4.43 13.04 9.37
C ASN A 117 2.90 13.10 9.44
N ASP A 118 2.23 13.62 8.42
CA ASP A 118 0.77 13.61 8.31
C ASP A 118 0.26 12.20 7.97
N ALA A 119 -0.57 11.64 8.84
CA ALA A 119 -1.12 10.28 8.72
C ALA A 119 -1.89 10.07 7.39
N LYS A 120 -2.70 11.03 6.95
CA LYS A 120 -3.41 10.94 5.65
C LYS A 120 -2.43 10.90 4.48
N LYS A 121 -1.33 11.66 4.54
CA LYS A 121 -0.29 11.63 3.49
C LYS A 121 0.46 10.31 3.48
N VAL A 122 0.77 9.73 4.66
CA VAL A 122 1.34 8.37 4.74
C VAL A 122 0.40 7.35 4.11
N LEU A 123 -0.90 7.42 4.42
CA LEU A 123 -1.91 6.56 3.80
C LEU A 123 -1.98 6.75 2.28
N ALA A 124 -1.89 7.98 1.78
CA ALA A 124 -1.91 8.26 0.35
C ALA A 124 -0.68 7.68 -0.37
N PHE A 125 0.53 7.95 0.11
CA PHE A 125 1.76 7.42 -0.48
C PHE A 125 1.83 5.90 -0.41
N SER A 126 1.40 5.30 0.70
CA SER A 126 1.33 3.84 0.82
C SER A 126 0.25 3.23 -0.09
N THR A 127 -0.82 3.97 -0.43
CA THR A 127 -1.79 3.55 -1.45
C THR A 127 -1.14 3.58 -2.84
N ILE A 128 -0.49 4.68 -3.23
CA ILE A 128 0.24 4.80 -4.51
C ILE A 128 1.25 3.66 -4.64
N SER A 129 2.02 3.40 -3.60
CA SER A 129 3.01 2.32 -3.55
C SER A 129 2.38 0.95 -3.80
N ASN A 130 1.36 0.56 -3.01
CA ASN A 130 0.74 -0.76 -3.19
C ASN A 130 0.04 -0.92 -4.54
N LEU A 131 -0.60 0.14 -5.06
CA LEU A 131 -1.14 0.13 -6.42
C LEU A 131 -0.02 -0.05 -7.45
N GLY A 132 1.17 0.53 -7.22
CA GLY A 132 2.35 0.32 -8.05
C GLY A 132 2.75 -1.16 -8.13
N LEU A 133 2.73 -1.88 -7.01
CA LEU A 133 3.01 -3.32 -7.02
C LEU A 133 1.95 -4.11 -7.80
N ILE A 134 0.66 -3.78 -7.64
CA ILE A 134 -0.43 -4.41 -8.40
C ILE A 134 -0.24 -4.15 -9.90
N VAL A 135 0.13 -2.93 -10.28
CA VAL A 135 0.41 -2.56 -11.68
C VAL A 135 1.62 -3.33 -12.21
N ALA A 136 2.70 -3.46 -11.43
CA ALA A 136 3.87 -4.24 -11.82
C ALA A 136 3.50 -5.71 -12.09
N CYS A 137 2.69 -6.31 -11.20
CA CYS A 137 2.17 -7.66 -11.38
C CYS A 137 1.32 -7.79 -12.65
N SER A 138 0.43 -6.82 -12.90
CA SER A 138 -0.42 -6.83 -14.10
C SER A 138 0.38 -6.66 -15.39
N GLY A 139 1.48 -5.88 -15.35
CA GLY A 139 2.35 -5.66 -16.51
C GLY A 139 3.18 -6.87 -16.92
N ILE A 140 3.57 -7.74 -15.97
CA ILE A 140 4.20 -9.04 -16.26
C ILE A 140 3.19 -9.99 -16.93
N GLY A 141 1.93 -9.95 -16.49
CA GLY A 141 0.82 -10.60 -17.17
C GLY A 141 0.85 -12.13 -17.17
N VAL A 142 1.46 -12.77 -16.17
CA VAL A 142 1.39 -14.23 -15.98
C VAL A 142 0.39 -14.59 -14.89
N GLU A 143 -0.12 -15.82 -14.89
CA GLU A 143 -1.17 -16.29 -13.97
C GLU A 143 -0.84 -16.02 -12.51
N GLU A 144 0.38 -16.33 -12.05
CA GLU A 144 0.82 -16.15 -10.68
C GLU A 144 0.87 -14.68 -10.27
N THR A 145 1.34 -13.79 -11.16
CA THR A 145 1.39 -12.35 -10.87
C THR A 145 0.00 -11.74 -10.79
N VAL A 146 -0.92 -12.15 -11.65
CA VAL A 146 -2.30 -11.68 -11.65
C VAL A 146 -3.05 -12.22 -10.42
N TRP A 147 -2.82 -13.46 -10.04
CA TRP A 147 -3.31 -14.01 -8.78
C TRP A 147 -2.86 -13.15 -7.58
N ALA A 148 -1.56 -12.84 -7.52
CA ALA A 148 -1.02 -11.96 -6.48
C ALA A 148 -1.64 -10.55 -6.52
N ALA A 149 -1.82 -9.97 -7.71
CA ALA A 149 -2.43 -8.66 -7.91
C ALA A 149 -3.86 -8.58 -7.36
N ILE A 150 -4.68 -9.61 -7.60
CA ILE A 150 -6.06 -9.68 -7.11
C ILE A 150 -6.08 -9.72 -5.57
N PHE A 151 -5.27 -10.56 -4.95
CA PHE A 151 -5.18 -10.62 -3.48
C PHE A 151 -4.65 -9.33 -2.88
N LEU A 152 -3.59 -8.73 -3.46
CA LEU A 152 -3.11 -7.42 -3.04
C LEU A 152 -4.22 -6.38 -3.10
N MET A 153 -5.05 -6.40 -4.14
CA MET A 153 -6.17 -5.47 -4.31
C MET A 153 -7.22 -5.65 -3.20
N VAL A 154 -7.59 -6.88 -2.87
CA VAL A 154 -8.62 -7.20 -1.87
C VAL A 154 -8.14 -6.81 -0.46
N PHE A 155 -6.99 -7.32 -0.03
CA PHE A 155 -6.45 -7.03 1.30
C PHE A 155 -6.13 -5.54 1.51
N HIS A 156 -5.59 -4.89 0.48
CA HIS A 156 -5.37 -3.45 0.52
C HIS A 156 -6.68 -2.66 0.70
N ALA A 157 -7.76 -3.06 0.04
CA ALA A 157 -9.04 -2.36 0.14
C ALA A 157 -9.56 -2.36 1.58
N VAL A 158 -9.60 -3.53 2.22
CA VAL A 158 -10.10 -3.69 3.59
C VAL A 158 -9.22 -2.96 4.61
N SER A 159 -7.89 -3.20 4.57
CA SER A 159 -6.96 -2.59 5.52
C SER A 159 -6.94 -1.06 5.40
N LYS A 160 -6.96 -0.53 4.18
CA LYS A 160 -6.94 0.91 3.95
C LYS A 160 -8.24 1.59 4.38
N SER A 161 -9.39 0.98 4.11
CA SER A 161 -10.67 1.53 4.55
C SER A 161 -10.69 1.68 6.07
N MET A 162 -10.26 0.65 6.80
CA MET A 162 -10.13 0.68 8.25
C MET A 162 -9.15 1.76 8.73
N LEU A 163 -7.96 1.86 8.11
CA LEU A 163 -6.95 2.84 8.50
C LEU A 163 -7.40 4.28 8.25
N PHE A 164 -8.04 4.58 7.12
CA PHE A 164 -8.59 5.92 6.89
C PHE A 164 -9.65 6.28 7.91
N GLN A 165 -10.58 5.37 8.22
CA GLN A 165 -11.59 5.61 9.26
C GLN A 165 -10.94 5.84 10.63
N SER A 166 -9.96 5.01 11.01
CA SER A 166 -9.23 5.16 12.28
C SER A 166 -8.47 6.48 12.37
N VAL A 167 -7.84 6.93 11.27
CA VAL A 167 -7.17 8.25 11.22
C VAL A 167 -8.18 9.38 11.37
N GLY A 168 -9.37 9.27 10.75
CA GLY A 168 -10.43 10.27 10.92
C GLY A 168 -10.94 10.34 12.34
N ALA A 169 -11.20 9.21 12.99
CA ALA A 169 -11.60 9.15 14.40
C ALA A 169 -10.51 9.73 15.32
N THR A 170 -9.23 9.43 15.01
CA THR A 170 -8.10 10.01 15.77
C THR A 170 -7.98 11.51 15.56
N GLU A 171 -8.16 12.01 14.35
CA GLU A 171 -8.19 13.45 14.03
C GLU A 171 -9.28 14.17 14.84
N ASN A 172 -10.49 13.60 14.88
CA ASN A 172 -11.58 14.17 15.66
C ASN A 172 -11.31 14.16 17.18
N THR A 173 -10.60 13.12 17.66
CA THR A 173 -10.32 12.96 19.11
C THR A 173 -9.13 13.78 19.59
N LEU A 174 -8.04 13.87 18.79
CA LEU A 174 -6.82 14.58 19.15
C LEU A 174 -6.75 16.02 18.60
N GLY A 175 -7.59 16.36 17.62
CA GLY A 175 -7.51 17.63 16.88
C GLY A 175 -6.32 17.73 15.94
N SER A 176 -5.59 16.62 15.71
CA SER A 176 -4.38 16.58 14.87
C SER A 176 -4.29 15.29 14.04
N ARG A 177 -3.62 15.40 12.89
CA ARG A 177 -3.28 14.27 12.00
C ARG A 177 -1.80 13.94 12.03
N ASP A 178 -1.01 14.65 12.82
CA ASP A 178 0.42 14.39 12.94
C ASP A 178 0.64 13.07 13.70
N ILE A 179 1.48 12.20 13.14
CA ILE A 179 1.85 10.92 13.75
C ILE A 179 2.54 11.14 15.12
N GLU A 180 3.25 12.24 15.28
CA GLU A 180 3.90 12.57 16.55
C GLU A 180 2.88 12.85 17.67
N ASP A 181 1.74 13.47 17.34
CA ASP A 181 0.67 13.72 18.31
C ASP A 181 -0.10 12.43 18.69
N MET A 182 0.03 11.36 17.89
CA MET A 182 -0.52 10.04 18.20
C MET A 182 0.36 9.23 19.18
N HIS A 183 1.44 9.80 19.67
CA HIS A 183 2.35 9.15 20.61
C HIS A 183 1.60 8.69 21.88
N GLY A 184 1.76 7.41 22.23
CA GLY A 184 1.11 6.82 23.41
C GLY A 184 -0.42 6.70 23.30
N LEU A 185 -0.97 6.65 22.08
CA LEU A 185 -2.42 6.51 21.86
C LEU A 185 -3.00 5.29 22.57
N ILE A 186 -2.21 4.22 22.75
CA ILE A 186 -2.63 3.01 23.46
C ILE A 186 -3.01 3.27 24.92
N ILE A 187 -2.46 4.31 25.55
CA ILE A 187 -2.81 4.70 26.92
C ILE A 187 -3.98 5.71 26.92
N ARG A 188 -3.96 6.64 25.95
CA ARG A 188 -4.94 7.74 25.84
C ARG A 188 -6.31 7.26 25.33
N VAL A 189 -6.33 6.47 24.25
CA VAL A 189 -7.54 5.93 23.60
C VAL A 189 -7.26 4.49 23.15
N PRO A 190 -7.26 3.51 24.08
CA PRO A 190 -6.80 2.13 23.80
C PRO A 190 -7.54 1.45 22.65
N ARG A 191 -8.87 1.59 22.59
CA ARG A 191 -9.69 0.95 21.56
C ARG A 191 -9.29 1.38 20.16
N LEU A 192 -9.09 2.67 19.97
CA LEU A 192 -8.71 3.24 18.68
C LEU A 192 -7.28 2.83 18.30
N ALA A 193 -6.36 2.81 19.27
CA ALA A 193 -4.98 2.36 19.06
C ALA A 193 -4.91 0.89 18.63
N TYR A 194 -5.70 -0.01 19.24
CA TYR A 194 -5.76 -1.42 18.85
C TYR A 194 -6.31 -1.59 17.43
N ILE A 195 -7.40 -0.92 17.09
CA ILE A 195 -8.00 -1.01 15.75
C ILE A 195 -7.01 -0.50 14.69
N MET A 196 -6.37 0.64 14.93
CA MET A 196 -5.35 1.18 14.04
C MET A 196 -4.14 0.25 13.94
N GLY A 197 -3.71 -0.34 15.06
CA GLY A 197 -2.64 -1.34 15.09
C GLY A 197 -2.96 -2.58 14.24
N ILE A 198 -4.18 -3.10 14.31
CA ILE A 198 -4.65 -4.21 13.47
C ILE A 198 -4.61 -3.79 11.97
N GLY A 199 -5.06 -2.57 11.65
CA GLY A 199 -5.01 -2.07 10.28
C GLY A 199 -3.60 -1.93 9.72
N ILE A 200 -2.67 -1.43 10.53
CA ILE A 200 -1.26 -1.35 10.19
C ILE A 200 -0.68 -2.76 10.03
N ALA A 201 -0.95 -3.67 10.95
CA ALA A 201 -0.51 -5.07 10.87
C ALA A 201 -0.99 -5.73 9.56
N GLY A 202 -2.24 -5.48 9.16
CA GLY A 202 -2.81 -5.97 7.91
C GLY A 202 -2.08 -5.52 6.65
N MET A 203 -1.30 -4.44 6.72
CA MET A 203 -0.57 -3.89 5.58
C MET A 203 0.81 -4.53 5.36
N TYR A 204 1.45 -5.11 6.39
CA TYR A 204 2.82 -5.60 6.25
C TYR A 204 3.18 -6.84 7.07
N LEU A 205 2.40 -7.19 8.10
CA LEU A 205 2.71 -8.34 8.95
C LEU A 205 2.13 -9.66 8.40
N ALA A 206 2.83 -10.74 8.64
CA ALA A 206 2.27 -12.07 8.54
C ALA A 206 1.25 -12.27 9.70
N PRO A 207 0.23 -13.06 9.53
CA PRO A 207 -0.17 -13.91 8.41
C PRO A 207 -1.12 -13.22 7.44
N PHE A 208 -1.22 -11.90 7.50
CA PHE A 208 -2.16 -11.16 6.66
C PHE A 208 -1.81 -11.32 5.18
N GLY A 209 -2.85 -11.43 4.35
CA GLY A 209 -2.74 -11.79 2.95
C GLY A 209 -1.88 -10.85 2.09
N MET A 210 -1.61 -9.62 2.56
CA MET A 210 -0.68 -8.71 1.90
C MET A 210 0.74 -9.27 1.82
N LEU A 211 1.24 -9.92 2.88
CA LEU A 211 2.57 -10.52 2.86
C LEU A 211 2.62 -11.73 1.94
N ILE A 212 1.58 -12.57 1.97
CA ILE A 212 1.47 -13.76 1.12
C ILE A 212 1.45 -13.36 -0.36
N SER A 213 0.64 -12.36 -0.70
CA SER A 213 0.56 -11.86 -2.06
C SER A 213 1.87 -11.25 -2.54
N LYS A 214 2.61 -10.55 -1.66
CA LYS A 214 3.96 -10.04 -1.98
C LYS A 214 4.96 -11.17 -2.19
N TRP A 215 4.86 -12.25 -1.41
CA TRP A 215 5.68 -13.44 -1.58
C TRP A 215 5.44 -14.09 -2.94
N VAL A 216 4.18 -14.31 -3.31
CA VAL A 216 3.83 -14.89 -4.62
C VAL A 216 4.30 -13.97 -5.76
N ALA A 217 4.12 -12.65 -5.63
CA ALA A 217 4.62 -11.70 -6.61
C ALA A 217 6.15 -11.74 -6.74
N LEU A 218 6.88 -11.82 -5.62
CA LEU A 218 8.34 -11.95 -5.63
C LEU A 218 8.79 -13.22 -6.35
N LYS A 219 8.18 -14.36 -6.01
CA LYS A 219 8.46 -15.64 -6.68
C LYS A 219 8.24 -15.52 -8.18
N ALA A 220 7.10 -15.01 -8.60
CA ALA A 220 6.77 -14.86 -10.02
C ALA A 220 7.68 -13.88 -10.76
N PHE A 221 8.18 -12.82 -10.09
CA PHE A 221 9.18 -11.91 -10.68
C PHE A 221 10.55 -12.58 -10.85
N VAL A 222 10.94 -13.48 -9.91
CA VAL A 222 12.15 -14.29 -10.04
C VAL A 222 11.99 -15.26 -11.20
N ASP A 223 10.87 -15.96 -11.27
CA ASP A 223 10.59 -16.95 -12.32
C ASP A 223 10.51 -16.32 -13.72
N SER A 224 10.05 -15.05 -13.81
CA SER A 224 10.06 -14.27 -15.06
C SER A 224 11.43 -13.70 -15.44
N GLY A 225 12.47 -13.88 -14.60
CA GLY A 225 13.81 -13.37 -14.84
C GLY A 225 13.95 -11.83 -14.73
N ASN A 226 12.95 -11.11 -14.24
CA ASN A 226 12.98 -9.67 -14.17
C ASN A 226 13.67 -9.18 -12.89
N VAL A 227 15.00 -9.11 -12.92
CA VAL A 227 15.85 -8.71 -11.77
C VAL A 227 15.48 -7.32 -11.23
N ILE A 228 15.11 -6.38 -12.10
CA ILE A 228 14.74 -5.02 -11.68
C ILE A 228 13.49 -5.04 -10.80
N LEU A 229 12.46 -5.80 -11.17
CA LEU A 229 11.26 -5.93 -10.36
C LEU A 229 11.51 -6.70 -9.06
N VAL A 230 12.41 -7.68 -9.06
CA VAL A 230 12.84 -8.37 -7.84
C VAL A 230 13.48 -7.38 -6.86
N LEU A 231 14.37 -6.51 -7.33
CA LEU A 231 14.95 -5.45 -6.51
C LEU A 231 13.89 -4.45 -6.04
N CYS A 232 12.98 -4.03 -6.92
CA CYS A 232 11.90 -3.12 -6.55
C CYS A 232 11.01 -3.70 -5.44
N ILE A 233 10.62 -4.98 -5.52
CA ILE A 233 9.75 -5.57 -4.49
C ILE A 233 10.50 -5.80 -3.19
N ALA A 234 11.76 -6.18 -3.21
CA ALA A 234 12.57 -6.39 -2.01
C ALA A 234 12.77 -5.06 -1.25
N TYR A 235 13.35 -4.05 -1.89
CA TYR A 235 13.59 -2.75 -1.25
C TYR A 235 12.31 -1.98 -0.95
N GLY A 236 11.31 -2.01 -1.84
CA GLY A 236 10.01 -1.40 -1.61
C GLY A 236 9.26 -2.04 -0.43
N SER A 237 9.41 -3.34 -0.21
CA SER A 237 8.85 -4.02 0.96
C SER A 237 9.58 -3.65 2.25
N ALA A 238 10.90 -3.52 2.22
CA ALA A 238 11.69 -3.05 3.35
C ALA A 238 11.29 -1.62 3.77
N THR A 239 11.17 -0.70 2.81
CA THR A 239 10.69 0.67 3.06
C THR A 239 9.24 0.71 3.53
N THR A 240 8.39 -0.19 3.03
CA THR A 240 7.00 -0.37 3.51
C THR A 240 6.99 -0.75 4.98
N MET A 241 7.81 -1.72 5.37
CA MET A 241 7.95 -2.14 6.76
C MET A 241 8.43 -0.99 7.65
N PHE A 242 9.40 -0.19 7.18
CA PHE A 242 9.97 0.92 7.92
C PHE A 242 8.91 1.96 8.33
N TYR A 243 8.13 2.51 7.40
CA TYR A 243 7.18 3.58 7.76
C TYR A 243 5.98 3.06 8.55
N TRP A 244 5.55 1.81 8.36
CA TRP A 244 4.50 1.22 9.17
C TRP A 244 4.96 0.93 10.59
N THR A 245 6.17 0.40 10.77
CA THR A 245 6.75 0.16 12.10
C THR A 245 7.00 1.48 12.84
N LYS A 246 7.48 2.50 12.12
CA LYS A 246 7.63 3.86 12.67
C LYS A 246 6.30 4.37 13.25
N TRP A 247 5.21 4.23 12.52
CA TRP A 247 3.90 4.69 12.99
C TRP A 247 3.37 3.80 14.12
N LEU A 248 3.44 2.49 13.97
CA LEU A 248 3.01 1.54 15.01
C LEU A 248 3.73 1.76 16.33
N SER A 249 5.04 2.00 16.31
CA SER A 249 5.82 2.28 17.52
C SER A 249 5.33 3.52 18.26
N LYS A 250 4.92 4.58 17.54
CA LYS A 250 4.34 5.78 18.15
C LYS A 250 3.00 5.47 18.83
N LEU A 251 2.14 4.66 18.22
CA LEU A 251 0.85 4.28 18.79
C LEU A 251 1.00 3.47 20.08
N LEU A 252 1.95 2.51 20.08
CA LEU A 252 2.13 1.53 21.15
C LEU A 252 3.10 1.98 22.25
N CYS A 253 3.80 3.09 22.07
CA CYS A 253 4.74 3.60 23.06
C CYS A 253 4.01 3.89 24.36
N ARG A 254 4.50 3.32 25.46
CA ARG A 254 4.03 3.59 26.81
C ARG A 254 4.70 4.88 27.30
N HIS A 255 3.98 5.98 27.21
CA HIS A 255 4.37 7.27 27.73
C HIS A 255 3.29 7.71 28.72
N ILE A 256 3.67 8.33 29.82
CA ILE A 256 2.70 8.92 30.77
C ILE A 256 2.22 10.23 30.14
N PRO A 257 1.01 10.29 29.60
CA PRO A 257 0.50 11.52 29.01
C PRO A 257 0.16 12.51 30.14
N ARG A 258 0.53 13.79 29.97
CA ARG A 258 0.08 14.85 30.88
C ARG A 258 -1.40 15.16 30.70
N ASP A 259 -1.95 14.89 29.52
CA ASP A 259 -3.31 15.25 29.17
C ASP A 259 -4.23 14.04 29.06
N THR A 260 -5.37 14.11 29.74
CA THR A 260 -6.47 13.17 29.55
C THR A 260 -7.26 13.55 28.32
N VAL A 261 -7.27 12.70 27.32
CA VAL A 261 -8.07 12.90 26.09
C VAL A 261 -9.37 12.12 26.21
N LYS A 262 -10.50 12.81 26.03
CA LYS A 262 -11.81 12.16 25.98
C LYS A 262 -12.04 11.62 24.58
N ASP A 263 -12.31 10.33 24.50
CA ASP A 263 -12.70 9.68 23.24
C ASP A 263 -14.06 10.22 22.78
N VAL A 264 -14.06 10.87 21.61
CA VAL A 264 -15.26 11.42 20.97
C VAL A 264 -15.77 10.55 19.83
N THR A 265 -15.13 9.40 19.59
CA THR A 265 -15.49 8.48 18.51
C THR A 265 -16.89 7.90 18.74
N ARG A 266 -17.72 7.96 17.73
CA ARG A 266 -19.11 7.48 17.80
C ARG A 266 -19.16 5.95 17.74
N LYS A 267 -20.24 5.36 18.28
CA LYS A 267 -20.44 3.90 18.30
C LYS A 267 -20.54 3.30 16.89
N ASP A 268 -21.18 4.01 15.97
CA ASP A 268 -21.30 3.62 14.56
C ASP A 268 -19.96 3.62 13.84
N GLU A 269 -19.06 4.57 14.12
CA GLU A 269 -17.69 4.58 13.61
C GLU A 269 -16.89 3.38 14.12
N TYR A 270 -16.98 3.08 15.43
CA TYR A 270 -16.37 1.88 16.00
C TYR A 270 -16.91 0.59 15.38
N LEU A 271 -18.22 0.49 15.18
CA LEU A 271 -18.84 -0.68 14.55
C LEU A 271 -18.32 -0.89 13.14
N SER A 272 -18.22 0.19 12.34
CA SER A 272 -17.66 0.14 10.99
C SER A 272 -16.21 -0.33 10.98
N MET A 273 -15.36 0.23 11.86
CA MET A 273 -13.95 -0.17 11.94
C MET A 273 -13.79 -1.63 12.40
N LEU A 274 -14.56 -2.07 13.40
CA LEU A 274 -14.55 -3.46 13.87
C LEU A 274 -15.05 -4.44 12.80
N PHE A 275 -16.05 -4.04 12.01
CA PHE A 275 -16.49 -4.83 10.86
C PHE A 275 -15.34 -5.06 9.86
N HIS A 276 -14.59 -4.01 9.51
CA HIS A 276 -13.43 -4.15 8.63
C HIS A 276 -12.32 -5.02 9.24
N ALA A 277 -12.08 -4.89 10.55
CA ALA A 277 -11.14 -5.76 11.26
C ALA A 277 -11.58 -7.23 11.22
N GLY A 278 -12.86 -7.50 11.46
CA GLY A 278 -13.45 -8.83 11.36
C GLY A 278 -13.36 -9.42 9.96
N VAL A 279 -13.69 -8.63 8.92
CA VAL A 279 -13.54 -9.04 7.51
C VAL A 279 -12.09 -9.35 7.18
N MET A 280 -11.13 -8.55 7.64
CA MET A 280 -9.71 -8.78 7.38
C MET A 280 -9.22 -10.09 8.02
N LEU A 281 -9.59 -10.38 9.26
CA LEU A 281 -9.27 -11.64 9.93
C LEU A 281 -9.95 -12.83 9.24
N LEU A 282 -11.19 -12.69 8.85
CA LEU A 282 -11.95 -13.72 8.14
C LEU A 282 -11.31 -14.03 6.77
N LEU A 283 -10.91 -13.02 6.01
CA LEU A 283 -10.20 -13.20 4.74
C LEU A 283 -8.86 -13.92 4.93
N CYS A 284 -8.15 -13.66 6.04
CA CYS A 284 -6.91 -14.37 6.34
C CYS A 284 -7.15 -15.84 6.68
N LEU A 285 -8.14 -16.14 7.52
CA LEU A 285 -8.49 -17.50 7.92
C LEU A 285 -9.03 -18.32 6.74
N LEU A 286 -9.85 -17.69 5.90
CA LEU A 286 -10.49 -18.33 4.75
C LEU A 286 -9.69 -18.13 3.45
N LEU A 287 -8.42 -17.71 3.53
CA LEU A 287 -7.60 -17.41 2.34
C LEU A 287 -7.58 -18.54 1.30
N PRO A 288 -7.45 -19.84 1.66
CA PRO A 288 -7.54 -20.93 0.69
C PRO A 288 -8.89 -21.03 0.01
N LEU A 289 -9.98 -20.77 0.74
CA LEU A 289 -11.34 -20.76 0.18
C LEU A 289 -11.55 -19.57 -0.75
N VAL A 290 -11.09 -18.37 -0.34
CA VAL A 290 -11.14 -17.16 -1.17
C VAL A 290 -10.32 -17.36 -2.45
N ALA A 291 -9.15 -17.99 -2.37
CA ALA A 291 -8.37 -18.34 -3.54
C ALA A 291 -9.16 -19.24 -4.48
N ARG A 292 -9.70 -20.34 -3.97
CA ARG A 292 -10.41 -21.35 -4.76
C ARG A 292 -11.71 -20.84 -5.39
N TRP A 293 -12.49 -20.05 -4.64
CA TRP A 293 -13.84 -19.66 -5.05
C TRP A 293 -13.92 -18.29 -5.73
N LEU A 294 -12.98 -17.40 -5.45
CA LEU A 294 -12.98 -16.04 -6.00
C LEU A 294 -11.84 -15.81 -7.00
N VAL A 295 -10.59 -16.10 -6.60
CA VAL A 295 -9.42 -15.69 -7.39
C VAL A 295 -9.14 -16.65 -8.53
N ASN A 296 -9.09 -17.96 -8.26
CA ASN A 296 -8.82 -18.96 -9.30
C ASN A 296 -9.84 -18.96 -10.46
N PRO A 297 -11.17 -18.77 -10.24
CA PRO A 297 -12.11 -18.62 -11.36
C PRO A 297 -11.82 -17.40 -12.24
N ILE A 298 -11.42 -16.28 -11.66
CA ILE A 298 -11.05 -15.07 -12.42
C ILE A 298 -9.79 -15.33 -13.24
N VAL A 299 -8.76 -15.95 -12.64
CA VAL A 299 -7.53 -16.28 -13.35
C VAL A 299 -7.80 -17.29 -14.49
N ARG A 300 -8.63 -18.31 -14.26
CA ARG A 300 -9.08 -19.23 -15.30
C ARG A 300 -9.80 -18.55 -16.45
N GLN A 301 -10.65 -17.59 -16.15
CA GLN A 301 -11.36 -16.81 -17.17
C GLN A 301 -10.40 -15.97 -18.03
N LEU A 302 -9.30 -15.49 -17.43
CA LEU A 302 -8.33 -14.63 -18.11
C LEU A 302 -7.30 -15.43 -18.93
N PHE A 303 -6.84 -16.57 -18.43
CA PHE A 303 -5.73 -17.34 -19.01
C PHE A 303 -6.12 -18.72 -19.55
N GLY A 304 -7.37 -19.13 -19.36
CA GLY A 304 -7.85 -20.49 -19.77
C GLY A 304 -7.52 -21.57 -18.75
N ASN A 305 -6.37 -21.52 -18.11
CA ASN A 305 -5.93 -22.42 -17.05
C ASN A 305 -5.70 -21.66 -15.76
N ALA A 306 -5.68 -22.33 -14.62
CA ALA A 306 -5.21 -21.76 -13.37
C ALA A 306 -4.25 -22.76 -12.71
N THR A 307 -3.03 -22.35 -12.50
CA THR A 307 -2.07 -23.08 -11.68
C THR A 307 -2.51 -23.02 -10.21
N ASP A 308 -2.33 -24.12 -9.47
CA ASP A 308 -2.53 -24.13 -8.03
C ASP A 308 -1.34 -23.43 -7.36
N VAL A 309 -1.46 -22.08 -7.26
CA VAL A 309 -0.45 -21.21 -6.65
C VAL A 309 -0.26 -21.53 -5.16
N LEU A 310 -1.31 -22.02 -4.49
CA LEU A 310 -1.27 -22.42 -3.07
C LEU A 310 -0.89 -23.88 -2.91
N SER A 311 0.40 -24.16 -2.94
CA SER A 311 0.91 -25.50 -2.58
C SER A 311 0.72 -25.78 -1.08
N MET A 312 0.70 -27.07 -0.69
CA MET A 312 0.60 -27.48 0.71
C MET A 312 1.74 -26.93 1.57
N SER A 313 2.92 -26.76 1.01
CA SER A 313 4.07 -26.14 1.71
C SER A 313 3.80 -24.66 2.04
N VAL A 314 3.22 -23.90 1.10
CA VAL A 314 2.82 -22.50 1.32
C VAL A 314 1.75 -22.42 2.40
N LEU A 315 0.73 -23.27 2.34
CA LEU A 315 -0.35 -23.32 3.34
C LEU A 315 0.18 -23.67 4.75
N THR A 316 1.10 -24.62 4.84
CA THR A 316 1.74 -25.01 6.11
C THR A 316 2.57 -23.85 6.68
N THR A 317 3.37 -23.18 5.83
CA THR A 317 4.14 -22.00 6.26
C THR A 317 3.23 -20.89 6.76
N MET A 318 2.12 -20.63 6.08
CA MET A 318 1.12 -19.65 6.52
C MET A 318 0.49 -20.03 7.86
N ALA A 319 0.15 -21.29 8.07
CA ALA A 319 -0.40 -21.77 9.33
C ALA A 319 0.60 -21.60 10.48
N ILE A 320 1.88 -21.92 10.26
CA ILE A 320 2.95 -21.72 11.24
C ILE A 320 3.11 -20.23 11.58
N MET A 321 3.11 -19.35 10.58
CA MET A 321 3.19 -17.90 10.80
C MET A 321 1.98 -17.38 11.58
N LEU A 322 0.77 -17.85 11.27
CA LEU A 322 -0.46 -17.50 11.97
C LEU A 322 -0.37 -17.90 13.46
N VAL A 323 0.01 -19.14 13.72
CA VAL A 323 0.16 -19.64 15.09
C VAL A 323 1.22 -18.84 15.85
N SER A 324 2.38 -18.56 15.22
CA SER A 324 3.46 -17.79 15.83
C SER A 324 3.04 -16.40 16.27
N ILE A 325 2.23 -15.69 15.46
CA ILE A 325 1.75 -14.35 15.80
C ILE A 325 0.84 -14.33 17.03
N PHE A 326 0.10 -15.40 17.28
CA PHE A 326 -0.71 -15.50 18.50
C PHE A 326 0.09 -16.06 19.69
N VAL A 327 0.88 -17.09 19.47
CA VAL A 327 1.62 -17.78 20.54
C VAL A 327 2.73 -16.90 21.14
N VAL A 328 3.51 -16.22 20.29
CA VAL A 328 4.64 -15.42 20.75
C VAL A 328 4.20 -14.25 21.65
N PRO A 329 3.25 -13.38 21.29
CA PRO A 329 2.79 -12.31 22.17
C PRO A 329 2.16 -12.83 23.47
N VAL A 330 1.39 -13.92 23.39
CA VAL A 330 0.79 -14.54 24.59
C VAL A 330 1.87 -15.07 25.52
N ALA A 331 2.87 -15.78 25.00
CA ALA A 331 4.01 -16.26 25.78
C ALA A 331 4.79 -15.10 26.42
N MET A 332 5.07 -14.05 25.62
CA MET A 332 5.75 -12.85 26.11
C MET A 332 4.93 -12.11 27.18
N PHE A 333 3.60 -12.06 27.04
CA PHE A 333 2.73 -11.48 28.05
C PHE A 333 2.85 -12.23 29.40
N PHE A 334 2.82 -13.57 29.39
CA PHE A 334 2.97 -14.36 30.61
C PHE A 334 4.36 -14.24 31.23
N ILE A 335 5.41 -14.16 30.41
CA ILE A 335 6.79 -13.95 30.86
C ILE A 335 6.95 -12.54 31.46
N SER A 336 6.47 -11.52 30.77
CA SER A 336 6.59 -10.11 31.18
C SER A 336 5.75 -9.77 32.41
N ARG A 337 4.64 -10.49 32.67
CA ARG A 337 3.78 -10.28 33.84
C ARG A 337 4.52 -10.49 35.17
N ARG A 338 5.65 -11.20 35.16
CA ARG A 338 6.50 -11.45 36.34
C ARG A 338 7.51 -10.34 36.62
N SER A 339 7.74 -9.43 35.72
CA SER A 339 8.68 -8.32 35.91
C SER A 339 7.94 -7.05 36.29
N HIS A 340 8.24 -6.50 37.48
CA HIS A 340 7.85 -5.13 37.84
C HIS A 340 8.76 -4.17 37.09
N THR A 341 8.28 -3.63 35.97
CA THR A 341 9.00 -2.57 35.23
C THR A 341 8.40 -1.22 35.59
N GLU A 342 9.23 -0.31 36.06
CA GLU A 342 8.84 1.09 36.23
C GLU A 342 8.79 1.79 34.87
N LEU A 343 7.76 2.60 34.67
CA LEU A 343 7.65 3.46 33.48
C LEU A 343 8.53 4.70 33.71
N VAL A 344 9.59 4.79 32.94
CA VAL A 344 10.49 5.96 32.96
C VAL A 344 10.30 6.79 31.68
N PRO A 345 10.45 8.13 31.76
CA PRO A 345 10.45 8.98 30.59
C PRO A 345 11.57 8.62 29.60
N ILE A 346 11.39 8.95 28.33
CA ILE A 346 12.41 8.76 27.30
C ILE A 346 13.63 9.61 27.64
N TYR A 347 14.83 8.99 27.61
CA TYR A 347 16.07 9.73 27.80
C TYR A 347 16.34 10.70 26.64
N MET A 348 16.56 11.97 26.96
CA MET A 348 16.71 13.06 25.98
C MET A 348 18.05 13.80 26.14
N ASN A 349 19.07 13.15 26.68
CA ASN A 349 20.35 13.76 27.02
C ASN A 349 20.26 14.78 28.19
N GLY A 350 19.23 14.63 29.02
CA GLY A 350 18.90 15.46 30.18
C GLY A 350 17.61 14.97 30.82
N ILE A 351 17.07 15.73 31.78
CA ILE A 351 15.82 15.40 32.44
C ILE A 351 14.66 15.73 31.53
N ASN A 352 13.94 14.69 31.07
CA ASN A 352 12.74 14.87 30.25
C ASN A 352 11.64 15.55 31.05
N GLU A 353 11.08 16.66 30.54
CA GLU A 353 10.00 17.39 31.20
C GLU A 353 8.62 16.73 31.04
N GLY A 354 8.56 15.56 30.36
CA GLY A 354 7.37 14.75 30.20
C GLY A 354 6.57 15.03 28.92
N ASP A 355 7.02 15.95 28.08
CA ASP A 355 6.42 16.26 26.77
C ASP A 355 7.23 15.66 25.60
N ASN A 356 8.38 15.05 25.88
CA ASN A 356 9.33 14.52 24.90
C ASN A 356 9.81 15.55 23.86
N ARG A 357 9.67 16.84 24.15
CA ARG A 357 10.11 17.97 23.30
C ARG A 357 11.15 18.82 24.01
N PHE A 358 11.00 19.00 25.33
CA PHE A 358 11.91 19.78 26.14
C PHE A 358 12.59 18.90 27.19
N PHE A 359 13.85 19.22 27.45
CA PHE A 359 14.63 18.60 28.51
C PHE A 359 15.41 19.64 29.29
N THR A 360 15.64 19.37 30.56
CA THR A 360 16.51 20.17 31.39
C THR A 360 17.93 19.66 31.27
N ASN A 361 18.83 20.53 30.81
CA ASN A 361 20.26 20.21 30.65
C ASN A 361 20.97 20.15 32.02
N SER A 362 22.26 19.75 32.02
CA SER A 362 23.09 19.64 33.21
C SER A 362 23.29 20.97 33.96
N TYR A 363 23.02 22.10 33.34
CA TYR A 363 23.10 23.46 33.95
C TYR A 363 21.76 23.96 34.47
N GLY A 364 20.70 23.13 34.40
CA GLY A 364 19.35 23.50 34.81
C GLY A 364 18.59 24.33 33.76
N GLY A 365 19.15 24.57 32.62
CA GLY A 365 18.49 25.25 31.50
C GLY A 365 17.53 24.35 30.74
N LYS A 366 16.36 24.92 30.35
CA LYS A 366 15.38 24.22 29.52
C LYS A 366 15.76 24.33 28.06
N GLU A 367 15.96 23.17 27.39
CA GLU A 367 16.33 23.10 26.00
C GLU A 367 15.31 22.29 25.20
N HIS A 368 15.12 22.67 23.93
CA HIS A 368 14.26 21.97 23.00
C HIS A 368 15.05 20.86 22.29
N LEU A 369 14.51 19.63 22.30
CA LEU A 369 15.08 18.53 21.53
C LEU A 369 14.92 18.82 20.04
N TYR A 370 16.03 19.08 19.36
CA TYR A 370 16.04 19.35 17.93
C TYR A 370 16.54 18.11 17.19
N LEU A 371 15.62 17.45 16.48
CA LEU A 371 15.92 16.29 15.63
C LEU A 371 15.91 16.74 14.17
N SER A 372 17.08 17.11 13.66
CA SER A 372 17.22 17.46 12.25
C SER A 372 16.98 16.21 11.39
N ASN A 373 16.21 16.38 10.31
CA ASN A 373 15.96 15.33 9.31
C ASN A 373 15.39 14.00 9.87
N TRP A 374 14.67 14.04 11.01
CA TRP A 374 14.09 12.86 11.67
C TRP A 374 13.24 11.98 10.74
N TYR A 375 12.56 12.60 9.78
CA TYR A 375 11.74 11.93 8.77
C TYR A 375 12.47 11.68 7.45
N LEU A 376 13.79 11.84 7.39
CA LEU A 376 14.58 11.71 6.16
C LEU A 376 13.98 12.55 5.01
N ARG A 377 13.49 13.76 5.35
CA ARG A 377 12.84 14.66 4.36
C ARG A 377 13.81 15.21 3.34
N PHE A 378 15.08 15.30 3.70
CA PHE A 378 16.12 15.73 2.77
C PHE A 378 16.28 14.67 1.67
N GLU A 379 16.42 13.39 2.03
CA GLU A 379 16.65 12.29 1.07
C GLU A 379 15.37 11.93 0.31
N PHE A 380 14.25 11.73 1.02
CA PHE A 380 13.00 11.19 0.46
C PHE A 380 11.94 12.25 0.23
N GLY A 381 12.31 13.52 0.33
CA GLY A 381 11.40 14.65 0.16
C GLY A 381 11.12 15.00 -1.30
N ARG A 382 10.40 16.11 -1.47
CA ARG A 382 9.92 16.58 -2.79
C ARG A 382 11.05 16.83 -3.79
N ARG A 383 12.12 17.49 -3.33
CA ARG A 383 13.20 17.96 -4.23
C ARG A 383 14.09 16.81 -4.70
N HIS A 384 14.52 15.94 -3.79
CA HIS A 384 15.54 14.94 -4.07
C HIS A 384 14.96 13.60 -4.54
N LEU A 385 13.70 13.28 -4.24
CA LEU A 385 13.12 12.03 -4.67
C LEU A 385 11.87 12.22 -5.55
N ARG A 386 10.87 13.00 -5.12
CA ARG A 386 9.58 13.07 -5.82
C ARG A 386 9.70 13.67 -7.22
N ILE A 387 10.42 14.79 -7.38
CA ILE A 387 10.55 15.43 -8.70
C ILE A 387 11.35 14.53 -9.65
N PRO A 388 12.54 14.00 -9.28
CA PRO A 388 13.28 13.07 -10.15
C PRO A 388 12.46 11.83 -10.53
N SER A 389 11.72 11.24 -9.59
CA SER A 389 10.88 10.07 -9.89
C SER A 389 9.78 10.36 -10.91
N ILE A 390 9.18 11.55 -10.85
CA ILE A 390 8.18 11.98 -11.84
C ILE A 390 8.82 12.14 -13.22
N ILE A 391 10.01 12.73 -13.28
CA ILE A 391 10.77 12.95 -14.55
C ILE A 391 11.15 11.58 -15.15
N ILE A 392 11.70 10.66 -14.36
CA ILE A 392 12.07 9.32 -14.83
C ILE A 392 10.84 8.56 -15.34
N ALA A 393 9.74 8.57 -14.59
CA ALA A 393 8.52 7.89 -15.00
C ALA A 393 7.91 8.50 -16.28
N ALA A 394 7.94 9.83 -16.41
CA ALA A 394 7.50 10.51 -17.61
C ALA A 394 8.37 10.16 -18.82
N ALA A 395 9.69 10.12 -18.65
CA ALA A 395 10.63 9.73 -19.70
C ALA A 395 10.37 8.28 -20.17
N VAL A 396 10.20 7.33 -19.25
CA VAL A 396 9.86 5.93 -19.57
C VAL A 396 8.55 5.84 -20.37
N LEU A 397 7.53 6.59 -19.97
CA LEU A 397 6.25 6.61 -20.70
C LEU A 397 6.38 7.21 -22.10
N VAL A 398 7.08 8.35 -22.25
CA VAL A 398 7.24 9.03 -23.54
C VAL A 398 8.06 8.16 -24.49
N ILE A 399 9.21 7.65 -24.03
CA ILE A 399 10.08 6.77 -24.85
C ILE A 399 9.28 5.51 -25.24
N GLY A 400 8.61 4.87 -24.28
CA GLY A 400 7.81 3.69 -24.55
C GLY A 400 6.69 3.95 -25.54
N PHE A 401 5.98 5.08 -25.43
CA PHE A 401 4.94 5.47 -26.38
C PHE A 401 5.50 5.68 -27.80
N CYS A 402 6.65 6.36 -27.91
CA CYS A 402 7.33 6.56 -29.20
C CYS A 402 7.75 5.23 -29.84
N LEU A 403 8.25 4.28 -29.06
CA LEU A 403 8.63 2.94 -29.55
C LEU A 403 7.42 2.17 -30.06
N VAL A 404 6.29 2.20 -29.32
CA VAL A 404 5.03 1.55 -29.73
C VAL A 404 4.49 2.16 -31.02
N VAL A 405 4.49 3.49 -31.15
CA VAL A 405 4.05 4.20 -32.37
C VAL A 405 5.02 3.95 -33.54
N GLY A 406 6.31 3.85 -33.27
CA GLY A 406 7.33 3.53 -34.26
C GLY A 406 7.30 2.07 -34.76
N GLY A 407 6.42 1.24 -34.24
CA GLY A 407 6.27 -0.17 -34.66
C GLY A 407 7.41 -1.09 -34.22
N VAL A 408 8.18 -0.71 -33.21
CA VAL A 408 9.23 -1.54 -32.65
C VAL A 408 8.56 -2.71 -31.90
N SER A 409 8.68 -3.91 -32.46
CA SER A 409 8.36 -5.16 -31.76
C SER A 409 9.55 -5.56 -30.88
N TRP A 410 9.27 -5.90 -29.65
CA TRP A 410 10.26 -6.39 -28.68
C TRP A 410 10.12 -7.89 -28.49
#